data_5689bde71c19de888a9a61d4c9aa63d7
#
_entry.id   5689bde71c19de888a9a61d4c9aa63d7
#
_cell.length_a   1.000
_cell.length_b   1.000
_cell.length_c   1.000
_cell.angle_alpha   90.00
_cell.angle_beta   90.00
_cell.angle_gamma   90.00
#
_symmetry.space_group_name_H-M   'P 1'
#
loop_
_entity.id
_entity.type
_entity.pdbx_description
1 polymer ?
#
loop_
_entity_poly.entity_id
_entity_poly.type
_entity_poly.pdbx_seq_one_letter_code
_entity_poly.pdbx_strand_id
1 'polypeptide(L)'
;MAYEECTVVGRNAVLEAYRSGKTIDKLFILDGCQDGPVRSILREARKRDTLIKFVSKEKLDSLSSHEKHQGVVAIAAAYEYATVEDLFKKAEEKDEAPFFILCDEIEDPHNLGAIIRTANLAGAHGVIIPKRRAVGLTSTVAKVSAGALNYTPVARVTNLSRTIDELKDKGMWFVCGDMGGELMYDLNLTGSIGLIIGNEGNGVSRLVKEKCDYVASIPMKGDIDSLNASVATGVLAFEIVRQRMGK
;
A
#
# COMPACT_ATOMS: atom_id res chain seq x y z
N MET A 1 -10.62 15.25 -12.75
CA MET A 1 -9.73 14.50 -13.67
C MET A 1 -10.29 13.10 -13.81
N ALA A 2 -10.51 12.62 -15.04
CA ALA A 2 -10.94 11.24 -15.28
C ALA A 2 -9.71 10.34 -14.96
N TYR A 3 -9.87 9.39 -14.08
CA TYR A 3 -8.85 8.38 -13.79
C TYR A 3 -8.83 7.42 -14.99
N GLU A 4 -7.81 7.54 -15.84
CA GLU A 4 -7.61 6.61 -16.96
C GLU A 4 -7.45 5.19 -16.44
N GLU A 5 -7.96 4.23 -17.19
CA GLU A 5 -7.72 2.80 -16.92
C GLU A 5 -6.21 2.55 -16.95
N CYS A 6 -5.69 2.02 -15.84
CA CYS A 6 -4.26 1.78 -15.68
C CYS A 6 -3.79 0.52 -16.43
N THR A 7 -4.64 -0.09 -17.27
CA THR A 7 -4.30 -1.28 -18.04
C THR A 7 -3.63 -0.89 -19.34
N VAL A 8 -2.42 -1.42 -19.57
CA VAL A 8 -1.64 -1.23 -20.80
C VAL A 8 -1.59 -2.56 -21.56
N VAL A 9 -2.17 -2.59 -22.75
CA VAL A 9 -2.38 -3.82 -23.52
C VAL A 9 -1.43 -3.89 -24.73
N GLY A 10 -0.73 -5.01 -24.85
CA GLY A 10 0.13 -5.29 -26.00
C GLY A 10 1.59 -4.88 -25.82
N ARG A 11 2.46 -5.52 -26.60
CA ARG A 11 3.93 -5.46 -26.46
C ARG A 11 4.50 -4.06 -26.62
N ASN A 12 4.08 -3.36 -27.66
CA ASN A 12 4.61 -2.02 -27.97
C ASN A 12 4.17 -0.99 -26.90
N ALA A 13 2.88 -1.04 -26.52
CA ALA A 13 2.35 -0.15 -25.51
C ALA A 13 3.03 -0.34 -24.13
N VAL A 14 3.26 -1.60 -23.73
CA VAL A 14 3.95 -1.92 -22.48
C VAL A 14 5.42 -1.48 -22.53
N LEU A 15 6.11 -1.69 -23.65
CA LEU A 15 7.51 -1.24 -23.79
C LEU A 15 7.60 0.28 -23.77
N GLU A 16 6.66 0.97 -24.40
CA GLU A 16 6.62 2.44 -24.38
C GLU A 16 6.26 3.00 -23.01
N ALA A 17 5.35 2.34 -22.28
CA ALA A 17 5.07 2.70 -20.88
C ALA A 17 6.33 2.63 -20.01
N TYR A 18 7.18 1.61 -20.19
CA TYR A 18 8.48 1.56 -19.52
C TYR A 18 9.43 2.69 -19.96
N ARG A 19 9.50 2.98 -21.26
CA ARG A 19 10.38 4.05 -21.81
C ARG A 19 9.96 5.44 -21.34
N SER A 20 8.65 5.69 -21.26
CA SER A 20 8.11 6.97 -20.78
C SER A 20 8.23 7.16 -19.26
N GLY A 21 8.79 6.18 -18.54
CA GLY A 21 8.97 6.27 -17.09
C GLY A 21 7.74 5.91 -16.27
N LYS A 22 6.64 5.44 -16.90
CA LYS A 22 5.46 5.01 -16.14
C LYS A 22 5.80 3.86 -15.18
N THR A 23 5.31 3.97 -13.96
CA THR A 23 5.43 2.89 -12.96
C THR A 23 4.46 1.78 -13.30
N ILE A 24 4.99 0.58 -13.56
CA ILE A 24 4.19 -0.63 -13.79
C ILE A 24 4.15 -1.45 -12.50
N ASP A 25 2.96 -1.63 -11.95
CA ASP A 25 2.75 -2.40 -10.72
C ASP A 25 2.84 -3.90 -10.96
N LYS A 26 2.20 -4.37 -12.03
CA LYS A 26 2.17 -5.79 -12.39
C LYS A 26 2.30 -5.95 -13.89
N LEU A 27 3.12 -6.90 -14.30
CA LEU A 27 3.29 -7.32 -15.68
C LEU A 27 2.81 -8.77 -15.83
N PHE A 28 1.83 -8.99 -16.71
CA PHE A 28 1.30 -10.30 -17.02
C PHE A 28 1.79 -10.73 -18.41
N ILE A 29 2.37 -11.91 -18.48
CA ILE A 29 2.92 -12.50 -19.70
C ILE A 29 2.28 -13.86 -19.93
N LEU A 30 1.94 -14.16 -21.18
CA LEU A 30 1.46 -15.48 -21.59
C LEU A 30 2.50 -16.55 -21.23
N ASP A 31 2.06 -17.59 -20.55
CA ASP A 31 2.95 -18.69 -20.18
C ASP A 31 3.60 -19.30 -21.42
N GLY A 32 4.90 -19.62 -21.32
CA GLY A 32 5.70 -20.10 -22.43
C GLY A 32 6.14 -19.06 -23.48
N CYS A 33 5.68 -17.80 -23.40
CA CYS A 33 6.07 -16.76 -24.35
C CYS A 33 7.46 -16.18 -24.03
N GLN A 34 8.44 -16.42 -24.92
CA GLN A 34 9.86 -16.01 -24.71
C GLN A 34 10.51 -15.43 -25.99
N ASP A 35 9.75 -14.91 -26.92
CA ASP A 35 10.28 -14.27 -28.12
C ASP A 35 11.07 -12.97 -27.85
N GLY A 36 11.76 -12.44 -28.87
CA GLY A 36 12.65 -11.28 -28.71
C GLY A 36 11.99 -10.04 -28.09
N PRO A 37 10.81 -9.61 -28.53
CA PRO A 37 10.09 -8.48 -27.94
C PRO A 37 9.74 -8.70 -26.46
N VAL A 38 9.26 -9.89 -26.10
CA VAL A 38 8.93 -10.24 -24.70
C VAL A 38 10.18 -10.26 -23.83
N ARG A 39 11.33 -10.73 -24.33
CA ARG A 39 12.60 -10.66 -23.60
C ARG A 39 13.02 -9.23 -23.29
N SER A 40 12.78 -8.30 -24.21
CA SER A 40 13.06 -6.88 -23.99
C SER A 40 12.17 -6.29 -22.90
N ILE A 41 10.88 -6.60 -22.88
CA ILE A 41 9.94 -6.20 -21.86
C ILE A 41 10.33 -6.80 -20.49
N LEU A 42 10.67 -8.09 -20.45
CA LEU A 42 11.14 -8.76 -19.23
C LEU A 42 12.40 -8.12 -18.64
N ARG A 43 13.34 -7.69 -19.51
CA ARG A 43 14.54 -6.98 -19.07
C ARG A 43 14.21 -5.65 -18.40
N GLU A 44 13.32 -4.84 -18.99
CA GLU A 44 12.88 -3.57 -18.40
C GLU A 44 12.11 -3.79 -17.09
N ALA A 45 11.23 -4.81 -17.04
CA ALA A 45 10.50 -5.19 -15.85
C ALA A 45 11.43 -5.59 -14.69
N ARG A 46 12.46 -6.41 -14.96
CA ARG A 46 13.44 -6.81 -13.95
C ARG A 46 14.28 -5.65 -13.46
N LYS A 47 14.73 -4.76 -14.38
CA LYS A 47 15.51 -3.57 -14.03
C LYS A 47 14.75 -2.63 -13.08
N ARG A 48 13.41 -2.58 -13.18
CA ARG A 48 12.54 -1.74 -12.37
C ARG A 48 11.85 -2.50 -11.23
N ASP A 49 12.25 -3.75 -11.01
CA ASP A 49 11.68 -4.62 -9.98
C ASP A 49 10.14 -4.74 -10.07
N THR A 50 9.61 -4.76 -11.31
CA THR A 50 8.18 -4.94 -11.56
C THR A 50 7.75 -6.37 -11.21
N LEU A 51 6.59 -6.53 -10.58
CA LEU A 51 6.02 -7.84 -10.29
C LEU A 51 5.59 -8.55 -11.58
N ILE A 52 6.31 -9.61 -11.98
CA ILE A 52 6.02 -10.39 -13.18
C ILE A 52 5.18 -11.62 -12.81
N LYS A 53 4.10 -11.86 -13.54
CA LYS A 53 3.26 -13.07 -13.45
C LYS A 53 3.11 -13.70 -14.83
N PHE A 54 3.43 -14.98 -14.93
CA PHE A 54 3.10 -15.80 -16.11
C PHE A 54 1.70 -16.37 -15.91
N VAL A 55 0.86 -16.25 -16.94
CA VAL A 55 -0.57 -16.55 -16.84
C VAL A 55 -1.09 -17.19 -18.13
N SER A 56 -2.26 -17.84 -18.06
CA SER A 56 -2.94 -18.41 -19.23
C SER A 56 -3.48 -17.33 -20.16
N LYS A 57 -3.83 -17.73 -21.38
CA LYS A 57 -4.42 -16.84 -22.39
C LYS A 57 -5.75 -16.27 -21.91
N GLU A 58 -6.60 -17.09 -21.31
CA GLU A 58 -7.92 -16.72 -20.80
C GLU A 58 -7.78 -15.60 -19.74
N LYS A 59 -6.74 -15.69 -18.92
CA LYS A 59 -6.46 -14.64 -17.92
C LYS A 59 -6.05 -13.33 -18.59
N LEU A 60 -5.23 -13.38 -19.64
CA LEU A 60 -4.84 -12.19 -20.41
C LEU A 60 -6.04 -11.58 -21.15
N ASP A 61 -6.87 -12.41 -21.78
CA ASP A 61 -8.11 -11.98 -22.44
C ASP A 61 -9.03 -11.24 -21.47
N SER A 62 -9.20 -11.78 -20.26
CA SER A 62 -9.97 -11.14 -19.18
C SER A 62 -9.37 -9.81 -18.73
N LEU A 63 -8.04 -9.72 -18.56
CA LEU A 63 -7.34 -8.51 -18.12
C LEU A 63 -7.33 -7.40 -19.17
N SER A 64 -7.33 -7.78 -20.46
CA SER A 64 -7.31 -6.84 -21.58
C SER A 64 -8.70 -6.47 -22.09
N SER A 65 -9.78 -6.91 -21.43
CA SER A 65 -11.16 -6.77 -21.95
C SER A 65 -11.31 -7.31 -23.38
N HIS A 66 -10.61 -8.43 -23.66
CA HIS A 66 -10.54 -9.09 -24.98
C HIS A 66 -9.85 -8.28 -26.10
N GLU A 67 -9.11 -7.24 -25.75
CA GLU A 67 -8.26 -6.53 -26.72
C GLU A 67 -7.06 -7.39 -27.16
N LYS A 68 -6.46 -7.02 -28.30
CA LYS A 68 -5.32 -7.75 -28.89
C LYS A 68 -4.05 -7.59 -28.05
N HIS A 69 -3.91 -8.35 -26.98
CA HIS A 69 -2.83 -8.26 -25.98
C HIS A 69 -1.46 -8.80 -26.45
N GLN A 70 -1.38 -9.56 -27.54
CA GLN A 70 -0.11 -10.13 -28.07
C GLN A 70 0.73 -10.89 -27.01
N GLY A 71 0.07 -11.49 -26.02
CA GLY A 71 0.70 -12.21 -24.93
C GLY A 71 1.24 -11.34 -23.78
N VAL A 72 0.92 -10.03 -23.75
CA VAL A 72 1.41 -9.11 -22.72
C VAL A 72 0.34 -8.11 -22.31
N VAL A 73 0.13 -7.98 -20.98
CA VAL A 73 -0.72 -6.96 -20.36
C VAL A 73 0.01 -6.43 -19.13
N ALA A 74 -0.02 -5.12 -18.93
CA ALA A 74 0.54 -4.50 -17.74
C ALA A 74 -0.51 -3.65 -17.01
N ILE A 75 -0.40 -3.59 -15.70
CA ILE A 75 -1.15 -2.65 -14.85
C ILE A 75 -0.18 -1.56 -14.40
N ALA A 76 -0.41 -0.35 -14.87
CA ALA A 76 0.33 0.82 -14.44
C ALA A 76 -0.28 1.42 -13.17
N ALA A 77 0.54 2.09 -12.36
CA ALA A 77 0.05 2.86 -11.24
C ALA A 77 -0.72 4.10 -11.74
N ALA A 78 -1.83 4.43 -11.09
CA ALA A 78 -2.61 5.65 -11.38
C ALA A 78 -1.94 6.91 -10.81
N TYR A 79 -1.06 6.73 -9.82
CA TYR A 79 -0.29 7.78 -9.17
C TYR A 79 1.17 7.35 -9.00
N GLU A 80 2.08 8.30 -8.92
CA GLU A 80 3.47 8.03 -8.61
C GLU A 80 3.61 7.64 -7.13
N TYR A 81 4.49 6.66 -6.88
CA TYR A 81 4.85 6.31 -5.52
C TYR A 81 5.92 7.26 -4.99
N ALA A 82 5.77 7.62 -3.74
CA ALA A 82 6.80 8.33 -2.98
C ALA A 82 7.86 7.35 -2.45
N THR A 83 8.96 7.90 -1.98
CA THR A 83 9.95 7.18 -1.18
C THR A 83 9.62 7.28 0.31
N VAL A 84 10.23 6.45 1.14
CA VAL A 84 10.09 6.57 2.61
C VAL A 84 10.68 7.89 3.12
N GLU A 85 11.72 8.37 2.47
CA GLU A 85 12.36 9.67 2.75
C GLU A 85 11.40 10.84 2.52
N ASP A 86 10.56 10.78 1.48
CA ASP A 86 9.55 11.81 1.22
C ASP A 86 8.51 11.90 2.34
N LEU A 87 8.21 10.77 3.01
CA LEU A 87 7.31 10.76 4.16
C LEU A 87 7.93 11.49 5.37
N PHE A 88 9.21 11.26 5.63
CA PHE A 88 9.94 11.98 6.68
C PHE A 88 10.02 13.47 6.38
N LYS A 89 10.39 13.83 5.14
CA LYS A 89 10.45 15.21 4.70
C LYS A 89 9.13 15.95 4.94
N LYS A 90 8.00 15.28 4.68
CA LYS A 90 6.69 15.87 4.95
C LYS A 90 6.43 16.09 6.45
N ALA A 91 6.93 15.24 7.33
CA ALA A 91 6.86 15.45 8.78
C ALA A 91 7.74 16.63 9.21
N GLU A 92 8.97 16.72 8.68
CA GLU A 92 9.88 17.83 8.92
C GLU A 92 9.31 19.18 8.44
N GLU A 93 8.69 19.22 7.25
CA GLU A 93 8.05 20.43 6.70
C GLU A 93 6.90 20.96 7.59
N LYS A 94 6.31 20.10 8.42
CA LYS A 94 5.24 20.46 9.35
C LYS A 94 5.73 20.68 10.78
N ASP A 95 7.00 20.43 11.06
CA ASP A 95 7.58 20.41 12.40
C ASP A 95 6.81 19.47 13.36
N GLU A 96 6.43 18.28 12.85
CA GLU A 96 5.65 17.29 13.57
C GLU A 96 6.43 15.98 13.74
N ALA A 97 6.17 15.25 14.83
CA ALA A 97 6.68 13.90 15.01
C ALA A 97 6.11 12.98 13.89
N PRO A 98 6.95 12.18 13.20
CA PRO A 98 6.49 11.29 12.13
C PRO A 98 5.29 10.42 12.53
N PHE A 99 4.30 10.35 11.66
CA PHE A 99 3.15 9.46 11.78
C PHE A 99 2.91 8.79 10.43
N PHE A 100 3.14 7.48 10.35
CA PHE A 100 2.93 6.69 9.14
C PHE A 100 1.90 5.60 9.39
N ILE A 101 1.12 5.26 8.34
CA ILE A 101 0.24 4.10 8.36
C ILE A 101 0.85 3.04 7.44
N LEU A 102 1.10 1.84 7.97
CA LEU A 102 1.66 0.72 7.24
C LEU A 102 0.55 -0.31 7.00
N CYS A 103 0.35 -0.69 5.75
CA CYS A 103 -0.64 -1.69 5.36
C CYS A 103 0.04 -3.04 5.13
N ASP A 104 -0.29 -4.05 5.93
CA ASP A 104 0.23 -5.40 5.78
C ASP A 104 -0.81 -6.27 5.07
N GLU A 105 -0.50 -6.68 3.84
CA GLU A 105 -1.35 -7.55 3.00
C GLU A 105 -2.78 -7.01 2.71
N ILE A 106 -2.95 -5.69 2.63
CA ILE A 106 -4.24 -5.09 2.20
C ILE A 106 -4.39 -5.25 0.69
N GLU A 107 -5.26 -6.15 0.26
CA GLU A 107 -5.48 -6.49 -1.15
C GLU A 107 -6.72 -5.84 -1.78
N ASP A 108 -7.69 -5.42 -0.97
CA ASP A 108 -8.89 -4.72 -1.44
C ASP A 108 -8.59 -3.24 -1.74
N PRO A 109 -8.82 -2.77 -2.99
CA PRO A 109 -8.62 -1.38 -3.36
C PRO A 109 -9.56 -0.40 -2.63
N HIS A 110 -10.74 -0.85 -2.19
CA HIS A 110 -11.64 -0.01 -1.41
C HIS A 110 -11.08 0.26 -0.02
N ASN A 111 -10.50 -0.75 0.63
CA ASN A 111 -9.85 -0.57 1.92
C ASN A 111 -8.63 0.33 1.81
N LEU A 112 -7.73 0.09 0.85
CA LEU A 112 -6.56 0.95 0.69
C LEU A 112 -6.96 2.41 0.41
N GLY A 113 -7.94 2.64 -0.46
CA GLY A 113 -8.43 3.99 -0.76
C GLY A 113 -8.99 4.68 0.49
N ALA A 114 -9.79 3.98 1.30
CA ALA A 114 -10.34 4.48 2.54
C ALA A 114 -9.26 4.73 3.60
N ILE A 115 -8.25 3.85 3.71
CA ILE A 115 -7.09 4.02 4.60
C ILE A 115 -6.31 5.29 4.22
N ILE A 116 -6.02 5.52 2.94
CA ILE A 116 -5.31 6.72 2.47
C ILE A 116 -6.12 7.99 2.80
N ARG A 117 -7.44 7.94 2.63
CA ARG A 117 -8.32 9.05 3.02
C ARG A 117 -8.27 9.30 4.52
N THR A 118 -8.34 8.26 5.33
CA THR A 118 -8.21 8.33 6.79
C THR A 118 -6.85 8.88 7.20
N ALA A 119 -5.76 8.40 6.59
CA ALA A 119 -4.40 8.88 6.82
C ALA A 119 -4.30 10.39 6.58
N ASN A 120 -4.89 10.90 5.50
CA ASN A 120 -4.95 12.33 5.21
C ASN A 120 -5.66 13.11 6.33
N LEU A 121 -6.85 12.66 6.71
CA LEU A 121 -7.70 13.34 7.70
C LEU A 121 -7.12 13.27 9.13
N ALA A 122 -6.40 12.20 9.46
CA ALA A 122 -5.69 12.03 10.72
C ALA A 122 -4.33 12.75 10.76
N GLY A 123 -3.93 13.43 9.69
CA GLY A 123 -2.66 14.14 9.62
C GLY A 123 -1.44 13.21 9.49
N ALA A 124 -1.63 11.94 9.10
CA ALA A 124 -0.50 11.07 8.84
C ALA A 124 0.36 11.60 7.68
N HIS A 125 1.68 11.48 7.82
CA HIS A 125 2.63 12.02 6.84
C HIS A 125 2.78 11.13 5.61
N GLY A 126 2.28 9.91 5.67
CA GLY A 126 2.20 9.03 4.52
C GLY A 126 1.72 7.62 4.85
N VAL A 127 1.52 6.84 3.79
CA VAL A 127 1.13 5.44 3.86
C VAL A 127 2.23 4.58 3.25
N ILE A 128 2.54 3.44 3.85
CA ILE A 128 3.53 2.48 3.34
C ILE A 128 2.82 1.17 3.00
N ILE A 129 3.03 0.69 1.78
CA ILE A 129 2.46 -0.58 1.30
C ILE A 129 3.57 -1.52 0.79
N PRO A 130 3.42 -2.84 0.93
CA PRO A 130 4.37 -3.78 0.33
C PRO A 130 4.12 -3.93 -1.18
N LYS A 131 5.16 -4.28 -1.94
CA LYS A 131 5.05 -4.59 -3.38
C LYS A 131 4.28 -5.86 -3.69
N ARG A 132 4.29 -6.82 -2.77
CA ARG A 132 3.64 -8.13 -2.92
C ARG A 132 2.53 -8.28 -1.91
N ARG A 133 1.52 -9.08 -2.23
CA ARG A 133 0.35 -9.33 -1.38
C ARG A 133 -0.34 -8.04 -0.94
N ALA A 134 -0.39 -7.05 -1.84
CA ALA A 134 -1.08 -5.80 -1.61
C ALA A 134 -1.62 -5.26 -2.93
N VAL A 135 -2.66 -4.47 -2.86
CA VAL A 135 -3.13 -3.68 -3.98
C VAL A 135 -2.22 -2.45 -4.16
N GLY A 136 -1.94 -2.10 -5.42
CA GLY A 136 -1.22 -0.86 -5.75
C GLY A 136 -2.16 0.33 -5.89
N LEU A 137 -1.61 1.48 -6.33
CA LEU A 137 -2.37 2.71 -6.57
C LEU A 137 -3.16 2.61 -7.89
N THR A 138 -4.22 1.82 -7.87
CA THR A 138 -5.14 1.63 -9.01
C THR A 138 -6.11 2.80 -9.17
N SER A 139 -6.81 2.86 -10.30
CA SER A 139 -7.89 3.84 -10.52
C SER A 139 -8.99 3.76 -9.45
N THR A 140 -9.31 2.55 -8.96
CA THR A 140 -10.26 2.34 -7.86
C THR A 140 -9.76 2.95 -6.56
N VAL A 141 -8.50 2.73 -6.18
CA VAL A 141 -7.86 3.34 -5.00
C VAL A 141 -7.92 4.86 -5.10
N ALA A 142 -7.56 5.40 -6.27
CA ALA A 142 -7.59 6.83 -6.54
C ALA A 142 -9.00 7.42 -6.37
N LYS A 143 -10.02 6.73 -6.90
CA LYS A 143 -11.43 7.15 -6.78
C LYS A 143 -11.91 7.10 -5.33
N VAL A 144 -11.65 6.00 -4.61
CA VAL A 144 -12.11 5.80 -3.23
C VAL A 144 -11.41 6.73 -2.25
N SER A 145 -10.14 7.07 -2.50
CA SER A 145 -9.41 8.03 -1.67
C SER A 145 -9.96 9.46 -1.73
N ALA A 146 -10.92 9.74 -2.63
CA ALA A 146 -11.60 11.03 -2.78
C ALA A 146 -10.63 12.23 -2.86
N GLY A 147 -9.52 12.06 -3.57
CA GLY A 147 -8.51 13.10 -3.75
C GLY A 147 -7.40 13.13 -2.69
N ALA A 148 -7.47 12.31 -1.65
CA ALA A 148 -6.44 12.27 -0.58
C ALA A 148 -5.04 11.90 -1.11
N LEU A 149 -4.96 11.12 -2.21
CA LEU A 149 -3.69 10.78 -2.87
C LEU A 149 -2.90 12.00 -3.37
N ASN A 150 -3.55 13.14 -3.61
CA ASN A 150 -2.85 14.38 -3.99
C ASN A 150 -2.07 15.01 -2.82
N TYR A 151 -2.40 14.61 -1.60
CA TYR A 151 -1.86 15.22 -0.37
C TYR A 151 -1.14 14.21 0.53
N THR A 152 -1.41 12.93 0.36
CA THR A 152 -0.85 11.87 1.20
C THR A 152 0.07 10.99 0.36
N PRO A 153 1.39 11.13 0.48
CA PRO A 153 2.33 10.31 -0.25
C PRO A 153 2.21 8.85 0.17
N VAL A 154 2.33 7.96 -0.81
CA VAL A 154 2.29 6.51 -0.59
C VAL A 154 3.63 5.92 -1.01
N ALA A 155 4.38 5.37 -0.08
CA ALA A 155 5.62 4.66 -0.36
C ALA A 155 5.37 3.17 -0.58
N ARG A 156 6.08 2.57 -1.54
CA ARG A 156 5.97 1.14 -1.83
C ARG A 156 7.29 0.43 -1.58
N VAL A 157 7.29 -0.51 -0.63
CA VAL A 157 8.50 -1.19 -0.15
C VAL A 157 8.52 -2.67 -0.52
N THR A 158 9.71 -3.23 -0.68
CA THR A 158 9.88 -4.64 -1.06
C THR A 158 9.63 -5.58 0.11
N ASN A 159 10.02 -5.17 1.33
CA ASN A 159 9.90 -5.98 2.55
C ASN A 159 9.48 -5.09 3.72
N LEU A 160 8.22 -5.24 4.16
CA LEU A 160 7.65 -4.41 5.23
C LEU A 160 8.36 -4.62 6.56
N SER A 161 8.68 -5.87 6.92
CA SER A 161 9.38 -6.21 8.18
C SER A 161 10.78 -5.55 8.25
N ARG A 162 11.54 -5.59 7.15
CA ARG A 162 12.83 -4.90 7.09
C ARG A 162 12.67 -3.39 7.15
N THR A 163 11.66 -2.84 6.47
CA THR A 163 11.38 -1.40 6.53
C THR A 163 11.05 -0.94 7.95
N ILE A 164 10.32 -1.75 8.73
CA ILE A 164 10.06 -1.47 10.14
C ILE A 164 11.37 -1.37 10.94
N ASP A 165 12.31 -2.30 10.74
CA ASP A 165 13.62 -2.24 11.41
C ASP A 165 14.37 -0.95 11.05
N GLU A 166 14.43 -0.60 9.76
CA GLU A 166 15.07 0.64 9.27
C GLU A 166 14.40 1.91 9.83
N LEU A 167 13.09 1.90 10.06
CA LEU A 167 12.35 3.00 10.64
C LEU A 167 12.53 3.08 12.17
N LYS A 168 12.67 1.94 12.85
CA LYS A 168 13.04 1.89 14.29
C LYS A 168 14.41 2.49 14.54
N ASP A 169 15.38 2.23 13.67
CA ASP A 169 16.70 2.84 13.73
C ASP A 169 16.65 4.38 13.62
N LYS A 170 15.58 4.91 13.00
CA LYS A 170 15.28 6.36 12.94
C LYS A 170 14.44 6.87 14.11
N GLY A 171 14.21 6.06 15.14
CA GLY A 171 13.51 6.44 16.37
C GLY A 171 11.99 6.35 16.32
N MET A 172 11.42 5.62 15.37
CA MET A 172 9.98 5.37 15.35
C MET A 172 9.58 4.17 16.22
N TRP A 173 8.40 4.26 16.82
CA TRP A 173 7.73 3.18 17.53
C TRP A 173 6.60 2.61 16.67
N PHE A 174 6.36 1.31 16.79
CA PHE A 174 5.36 0.62 15.98
C PHE A 174 4.26 0.02 16.83
N VAL A 175 3.01 0.32 16.47
CA VAL A 175 1.82 -0.24 17.04
C VAL A 175 1.01 -0.96 15.95
N CYS A 176 0.61 -2.21 16.18
CA CYS A 176 -0.31 -2.91 15.29
C CYS A 176 -1.69 -3.08 15.94
N GLY A 177 -2.73 -2.96 15.11
CA GLY A 177 -4.10 -3.26 15.51
C GLY A 177 -4.35 -4.78 15.51
N ASP A 178 -4.66 -5.36 16.67
CA ASP A 178 -5.00 -6.78 16.80
C ASP A 178 -5.85 -7.00 18.07
N MET A 179 -6.69 -8.03 18.08
CA MET A 179 -7.63 -8.30 19.17
C MET A 179 -6.95 -8.74 20.48
N GLY A 180 -5.76 -9.30 20.43
CA GLY A 180 -5.05 -9.83 21.61
C GLY A 180 -4.13 -8.83 22.31
N GLY A 181 -4.24 -7.54 21.99
CA GLY A 181 -3.37 -6.49 22.52
C GLY A 181 -3.90 -5.79 23.77
N GLU A 182 -3.14 -4.81 24.25
CA GLU A 182 -3.58 -3.87 25.28
C GLU A 182 -4.66 -2.93 24.71
N LEU A 183 -5.52 -2.41 25.57
CA LEU A 183 -6.50 -1.41 25.12
C LEU A 183 -5.78 -0.19 24.56
N MET A 184 -6.20 0.28 23.39
CA MET A 184 -5.59 1.42 22.71
C MET A 184 -5.52 2.69 23.59
N TYR A 185 -6.40 2.79 24.57
CA TYR A 185 -6.48 3.92 25.50
C TYR A 185 -5.36 3.92 26.58
N ASP A 186 -4.76 2.73 26.83
CA ASP A 186 -3.73 2.55 27.87
C ASP A 186 -2.31 2.68 27.30
N LEU A 187 -2.18 2.73 25.97
CA LEU A 187 -0.90 2.87 25.27
C LEU A 187 -0.49 4.34 25.13
N ASN A 188 0.82 4.61 25.16
CA ASN A 188 1.36 5.93 24.84
C ASN A 188 1.68 6.01 23.33
N LEU A 189 0.86 6.76 22.59
CA LEU A 189 0.96 6.91 21.13
C LEU A 189 1.32 8.36 20.71
N THR A 190 1.98 9.13 21.57
CA THR A 190 2.26 10.55 21.33
C THR A 190 3.51 10.83 20.49
N GLY A 191 4.46 9.89 20.43
CA GLY A 191 5.76 10.08 19.76
C GLY A 191 5.72 9.84 18.23
N SER A 192 6.89 9.53 17.68
CA SER A 192 7.03 9.09 16.27
C SER A 192 6.45 7.69 16.11
N ILE A 193 5.29 7.56 15.45
CA ILE A 193 4.47 6.34 15.42
C ILE A 193 4.28 5.80 14.00
N GLY A 194 4.49 4.50 13.84
CA GLY A 194 4.02 3.70 12.71
C GLY A 194 2.82 2.85 13.14
N LEU A 195 1.62 3.15 12.63
CA LEU A 195 0.41 2.35 12.82
C LEU A 195 0.34 1.26 11.76
N ILE A 196 0.33 0.00 12.16
CA ILE A 196 0.26 -1.14 11.25
C ILE A 196 -1.13 -1.75 11.25
N ILE A 197 -1.70 -1.89 10.06
CA ILE A 197 -3.01 -2.50 9.84
C ILE A 197 -2.84 -3.72 8.94
N GLY A 198 -3.39 -4.83 9.39
CA GLY A 198 -3.36 -6.10 8.67
C GLY A 198 -4.59 -6.36 7.81
N ASN A 199 -4.54 -7.48 7.10
CA ASN A 199 -5.64 -8.01 6.29
C ASN A 199 -6.83 -8.41 7.18
N GLU A 200 -8.06 -8.30 6.66
CA GLU A 200 -9.30 -8.61 7.40
C GLU A 200 -9.39 -10.07 7.83
N GLY A 201 -8.84 -10.99 7.05
CA GLY A 201 -8.93 -12.43 7.35
C GLY A 201 -7.86 -12.93 8.31
N ASN A 202 -6.63 -12.45 8.14
CA ASN A 202 -5.46 -12.98 8.85
C ASN A 202 -4.84 -11.98 9.84
N GLY A 203 -5.34 -10.74 9.89
CA GLY A 203 -4.75 -9.68 10.69
C GLY A 203 -3.35 -9.28 10.19
N VAL A 204 -2.53 -8.80 11.11
CA VAL A 204 -1.12 -8.48 10.84
C VAL A 204 -0.30 -9.76 10.79
N SER A 205 0.53 -9.93 9.76
CA SER A 205 1.37 -11.12 9.60
C SER A 205 2.32 -11.30 10.80
N ARG A 206 2.61 -12.56 11.15
CA ARG A 206 3.40 -12.89 12.34
C ARG A 206 4.74 -12.15 12.37
N LEU A 207 5.48 -12.13 11.26
CA LEU A 207 6.79 -11.47 11.18
C LEU A 207 6.72 -9.96 11.37
N VAL A 208 5.63 -9.33 10.93
CA VAL A 208 5.41 -7.89 11.12
C VAL A 208 4.97 -7.62 12.55
N LYS A 209 4.09 -8.44 13.11
CA LYS A 209 3.62 -8.32 14.49
C LYS A 209 4.77 -8.48 15.51
N GLU A 210 5.69 -9.42 15.28
CA GLU A 210 6.89 -9.61 16.12
C GLU A 210 7.85 -8.38 16.11
N LYS A 211 7.72 -7.48 15.13
CA LYS A 211 8.47 -6.22 15.05
C LYS A 211 7.78 -5.04 15.72
N CYS A 212 6.50 -5.18 16.07
CA CYS A 212 5.77 -4.10 16.75
C CYS A 212 6.22 -3.97 18.21
N ASP A 213 6.25 -2.75 18.70
CA ASP A 213 6.53 -2.43 20.11
C ASP A 213 5.27 -2.59 20.95
N TYR A 214 4.11 -2.34 20.33
CA TYR A 214 2.80 -2.44 20.96
C TYR A 214 1.82 -3.19 20.06
N VAL A 215 0.89 -3.89 20.69
CA VAL A 215 -0.29 -4.47 20.06
C VAL A 215 -1.50 -3.78 20.67
N ALA A 216 -2.21 -2.99 19.88
CA ALA A 216 -3.37 -2.23 20.33
C ALA A 216 -4.67 -2.96 20.02
N SER A 217 -5.53 -3.12 21.00
CA SER A 217 -6.88 -3.63 20.81
C SER A 217 -7.92 -2.50 20.89
N ILE A 218 -8.92 -2.59 20.01
CA ILE A 218 -10.11 -1.75 20.05
C ILE A 218 -11.15 -2.49 20.90
N PRO A 219 -11.77 -1.87 21.93
CA PRO A 219 -12.72 -2.55 22.78
C PRO A 219 -13.99 -2.89 21.99
N MET A 220 -14.25 -4.19 21.82
CA MET A 220 -15.46 -4.70 21.16
C MET A 220 -16.52 -5.03 22.22
N LYS A 221 -17.79 -4.76 21.89
CA LYS A 221 -18.96 -5.03 22.76
C LYS A 221 -20.01 -5.91 22.09
N GLY A 222 -19.85 -6.21 20.82
CA GLY A 222 -20.76 -7.05 20.04
C GLY A 222 -20.29 -8.50 19.93
N ASP A 223 -21.08 -9.30 19.22
CA ASP A 223 -20.82 -10.73 18.98
C ASP A 223 -19.78 -10.96 17.85
N ILE A 224 -19.51 -9.93 17.03
CA ILE A 224 -18.49 -9.95 15.98
C ILE A 224 -17.20 -9.40 16.57
N ASP A 225 -16.10 -10.12 16.36
CA ASP A 225 -14.82 -9.90 17.00
C ASP A 225 -13.85 -8.98 16.24
N SER A 226 -14.20 -8.57 15.01
CA SER A 226 -13.30 -7.74 14.18
C SER A 226 -14.04 -6.63 13.42
N LEU A 227 -13.35 -5.52 13.21
CA LEU A 227 -13.76 -4.43 12.32
C LEU A 227 -13.15 -4.62 10.93
N ASN A 228 -13.80 -4.06 9.92
CA ASN A 228 -13.14 -3.86 8.63
C ASN A 228 -11.83 -3.10 8.80
N ALA A 229 -10.79 -3.44 8.03
CA ALA A 229 -9.44 -2.89 8.16
C ALA A 229 -9.39 -1.35 8.06
N SER A 230 -10.17 -0.75 7.15
CA SER A 230 -10.21 0.70 7.02
C SER A 230 -10.94 1.39 8.17
N VAL A 231 -11.93 0.73 8.77
CA VAL A 231 -12.63 1.21 9.97
C VAL A 231 -11.70 1.14 11.19
N ALA A 232 -11.03 0.00 11.40
CA ALA A 232 -10.03 -0.15 12.46
C ALA A 232 -8.91 0.90 12.36
N THR A 233 -8.45 1.16 11.11
CA THR A 233 -7.49 2.26 10.85
C THR A 233 -8.03 3.60 11.33
N GLY A 234 -9.29 3.90 11.06
CA GLY A 234 -9.92 5.15 11.50
C GLY A 234 -9.91 5.28 13.01
N VAL A 235 -10.36 4.26 13.73
CA VAL A 235 -10.42 4.27 15.19
C VAL A 235 -9.03 4.47 15.81
N LEU A 236 -8.03 3.68 15.40
CA LEU A 236 -6.67 3.75 15.94
C LEU A 236 -5.94 5.04 15.54
N ALA A 237 -6.08 5.48 14.30
CA ALA A 237 -5.45 6.71 13.83
C ALA A 237 -5.98 7.94 14.59
N PHE A 238 -7.29 8.02 14.84
CA PHE A 238 -7.86 9.15 15.58
C PHE A 238 -7.60 9.06 17.08
N GLU A 239 -7.33 7.88 17.64
CA GLU A 239 -6.80 7.77 19.00
C GLU A 239 -5.38 8.36 19.08
N ILE A 240 -4.51 8.08 18.09
CA ILE A 240 -3.20 8.74 18.01
C ILE A 240 -3.35 10.26 17.94
N VAL A 241 -4.28 10.76 17.11
CA VAL A 241 -4.58 12.20 17.01
C VAL A 241 -5.02 12.77 18.36
N ARG A 242 -5.98 12.10 19.04
CA ARG A 242 -6.47 12.52 20.35
C ARG A 242 -5.33 12.68 21.36
N GLN A 243 -4.45 11.69 21.44
CA GLN A 243 -3.32 11.72 22.38
C GLN A 243 -2.33 12.83 22.03
N ARG A 244 -2.00 13.03 20.73
CA ARG A 244 -1.12 14.10 20.27
C ARG A 244 -1.69 15.51 20.54
N MET A 245 -3.02 15.65 20.60
CA MET A 245 -3.69 16.89 20.99
C MET A 245 -3.66 17.14 22.52
N GLY A 246 -3.12 16.22 23.32
CA GLY A 246 -3.10 16.32 24.78
C GLY A 246 -4.47 16.18 25.44
N LYS A 247 -5.39 15.44 24.83
CA LYS A 247 -6.77 15.26 25.31
C LYS A 247 -7.07 13.82 25.70
#